data_1afc8160e5897655fd314722d86f0501
#
_entry.id   1afc8160e5897655fd314722d86f0501
#
_cell.length_a   1.000
_cell.length_b   1.000
_cell.length_c   1.000
_cell.angle_alpha   90.00
_cell.angle_beta   90.00
_cell.angle_gamma   90.00
#
_symmetry.space_group_name_H-M   'P 1'
#
loop_
_entity.id
_entity.type
_entity.pdbx_description
1 polymer ?
#
loop_
_entity_poly.entity_id
_entity_poly.type
_entity_poly.pdbx_seq_one_letter_code
_entity_poly.pdbx_strand_id
1 'polypeptide(L)'
;MRAWLLLLPLAACSPEPKPTDDAATDSGGDRYVACTAEVTTITPADGASDIDTNTEIVATFSLTAPDAAIALDPAVPGTVTLAEDGRSVTFVADGGLETGTDYVVTVEACGETSSTAFTTVGEALAVDLTGHTYDIELDDPSDLVWVAPTFGELLVDRLATTSVLFMVEAADTARIDLVGAAGYEFRDETAQYPCTYAFDFPAASFTDHPDFEVGPLDTELSADGIPFDLYALGVAATLAEDGSEATDVVLTGLLDTRPLSVGLELDVCALAESFGDLCVACPDGEVGCLTLEVHDGRAPWREGVTVDVDHDPSTDRYCD
;
A
#
# COMPACT_ATOMS: atom_id res chain seq x y z
N MET A 1 -15.73 29.74 35.33
CA MET A 1 -17.15 30.16 35.35
C MET A 1 -17.32 31.43 34.54
N ARG A 2 -17.77 31.34 33.31
CA ARG A 2 -18.36 32.44 32.52
C ARG A 2 -19.28 31.77 31.49
N ALA A 3 -20.58 31.89 31.74
CA ALA A 3 -21.66 31.45 30.87
C ALA A 3 -21.79 32.45 29.71
N TRP A 4 -21.92 31.94 28.50
CA TRP A 4 -22.37 32.72 27.34
C TRP A 4 -23.76 32.23 26.95
N LEU A 5 -24.71 33.13 27.12
CA LEU A 5 -26.10 32.99 26.65
C LEU A 5 -26.12 33.21 25.13
N LEU A 6 -26.60 32.25 24.37
CA LEU A 6 -26.94 32.40 22.96
C LEU A 6 -28.40 32.75 22.83
N LEU A 7 -28.65 34.00 22.37
CA LEU A 7 -29.97 34.47 21.97
C LEU A 7 -30.28 33.99 20.55
N LEU A 8 -31.36 33.20 20.41
CA LEU A 8 -31.99 32.86 19.14
C LEU A 8 -32.88 34.03 18.66
N PRO A 9 -32.87 34.42 17.38
CA PRO A 9 -33.91 35.31 16.87
C PRO A 9 -35.14 34.52 16.43
N LEU A 10 -36.28 34.96 16.87
CA LEU A 10 -37.60 34.54 16.40
C LEU A 10 -37.80 35.02 14.96
N ALA A 11 -38.02 34.09 14.04
CA ALA A 11 -38.48 34.39 12.68
C ALA A 11 -40.00 34.64 12.71
N ALA A 12 -40.39 35.81 12.28
CA ALA A 12 -41.78 36.20 12.10
C ALA A 12 -42.34 35.58 10.82
N CYS A 13 -43.50 34.92 10.95
CA CYS A 13 -44.35 34.48 9.83
C CYS A 13 -44.90 35.69 9.08
N SER A 14 -44.64 35.79 7.79
CA SER A 14 -45.39 36.67 6.88
C SER A 14 -46.46 35.84 6.12
N PRO A 15 -47.63 36.40 5.92
CA PRO A 15 -48.72 35.67 5.25
C PRO A 15 -48.52 35.56 3.76
N GLU A 16 -48.87 34.40 3.21
CA GLU A 16 -48.89 34.07 1.79
C GLU A 16 -49.87 34.97 1.02
N PRO A 17 -49.51 35.47 -0.19
CA PRO A 17 -50.47 36.05 -1.09
C PRO A 17 -51.22 34.95 -1.88
N LYS A 18 -52.51 35.13 -1.92
CA LYS A 18 -53.52 34.29 -2.61
C LYS A 18 -53.28 34.33 -4.13
N PRO A 19 -53.31 33.20 -4.87
CA PRO A 19 -53.18 33.21 -6.30
C PRO A 19 -54.43 33.78 -6.96
N THR A 20 -54.23 34.76 -7.82
CA THR A 20 -55.26 35.23 -8.76
C THR A 20 -55.10 34.41 -10.08
N ASP A 21 -56.17 33.69 -10.42
CA ASP A 21 -56.38 33.10 -11.72
C ASP A 21 -56.34 34.18 -12.79
N ASP A 22 -55.37 34.16 -13.69
CA ASP A 22 -55.47 34.82 -14.96
C ASP A 22 -54.93 33.90 -16.08
N ALA A 23 -55.73 33.86 -17.11
CA ALA A 23 -55.77 32.90 -18.20
C ALA A 23 -54.49 32.78 -19.01
N ALA A 24 -54.26 31.55 -19.36
CA ALA A 24 -53.58 30.98 -20.53
C ALA A 24 -53.03 31.96 -21.58
N THR A 25 -51.71 31.94 -21.75
CA THR A 25 -51.10 31.98 -23.08
C THR A 25 -50.04 30.88 -23.13
N ASP A 26 -50.32 29.89 -23.94
CA ASP A 26 -49.43 28.83 -24.39
C ASP A 26 -48.15 29.46 -24.98
N SER A 27 -47.06 29.42 -24.27
CA SER A 27 -45.76 29.73 -24.80
C SER A 27 -44.88 28.54 -24.41
N GLY A 28 -44.46 27.81 -25.41
CA GLY A 28 -43.55 26.66 -25.44
C GLY A 28 -42.87 26.36 -24.12
N GLY A 29 -43.44 25.43 -23.39
CA GLY A 29 -42.80 24.95 -22.18
C GLY A 29 -41.48 24.30 -22.56
N ASP A 30 -40.37 24.96 -22.24
CA ASP A 30 -39.12 24.28 -22.06
C ASP A 30 -39.38 23.12 -21.10
N ARG A 31 -39.52 21.92 -21.65
CA ARG A 31 -39.52 20.71 -20.86
C ARG A 31 -38.17 20.69 -20.16
N TYR A 32 -38.14 21.06 -18.91
CA TYR A 32 -37.02 20.84 -18.03
C TYR A 32 -36.80 19.32 -18.01
N VAL A 33 -35.95 18.83 -18.91
CA VAL A 33 -35.53 17.44 -18.88
C VAL A 33 -34.60 17.36 -17.67
N ALA A 34 -35.08 16.72 -16.62
CA ALA A 34 -34.24 16.49 -15.45
C ALA A 34 -32.95 15.79 -15.93
N CYS A 35 -31.81 16.38 -15.60
CA CYS A 35 -30.55 15.76 -15.88
C CYS A 35 -30.45 14.47 -15.02
N THR A 36 -30.15 13.33 -15.67
CA THR A 36 -30.09 12.01 -15.02
C THR A 36 -28.83 11.23 -15.47
N ALA A 37 -27.80 11.95 -15.92
CA ALA A 37 -26.55 11.31 -16.31
C ALA A 37 -25.81 10.80 -15.08
N GLU A 38 -25.30 9.59 -15.18
CA GLU A 38 -24.44 8.97 -14.18
C GLU A 38 -23.02 8.90 -14.73
N VAL A 39 -22.00 9.08 -13.87
CA VAL A 39 -20.60 8.84 -14.22
C VAL A 39 -20.41 7.36 -14.44
N THR A 40 -19.92 6.97 -15.60
CA THR A 40 -19.67 5.56 -15.95
C THR A 40 -18.22 5.17 -15.79
N THR A 41 -17.29 6.09 -16.12
CA THR A 41 -15.84 5.89 -15.90
C THR A 41 -15.18 7.22 -15.59
N ILE A 42 -14.11 7.15 -14.80
CA ILE A 42 -13.14 8.22 -14.63
C ILE A 42 -11.77 7.63 -14.99
N THR A 43 -10.96 8.36 -15.74
CA THR A 43 -9.59 8.01 -16.09
C THR A 43 -8.70 9.17 -15.64
N PRO A 44 -7.63 8.94 -14.88
CA PRO A 44 -7.14 7.65 -14.39
C PRO A 44 -8.15 6.92 -13.49
N ALA A 45 -8.00 5.57 -13.39
CA ALA A 45 -8.86 4.75 -12.54
C ALA A 45 -8.56 4.99 -11.06
N ASP A 46 -9.50 4.61 -10.18
CA ASP A 46 -9.30 4.69 -8.74
C ASP A 46 -8.15 3.79 -8.28
N GLY A 47 -7.22 4.36 -7.49
CA GLY A 47 -6.02 3.69 -7.01
C GLY A 47 -4.93 3.51 -8.07
N ALA A 48 -5.03 4.14 -9.26
CA ALA A 48 -3.97 4.07 -10.27
C ALA A 48 -2.70 4.81 -9.81
N SER A 49 -1.53 4.21 -10.03
CA SER A 49 -0.21 4.78 -9.74
C SER A 49 0.60 4.97 -11.05
N ASP A 50 1.75 5.62 -10.95
CA ASP A 50 2.67 5.88 -12.06
C ASP A 50 2.03 6.61 -13.25
N ILE A 51 1.09 7.48 -12.94
CA ILE A 51 0.39 8.25 -13.96
C ILE A 51 1.31 9.35 -14.50
N ASP A 52 1.50 9.40 -15.81
CA ASP A 52 2.28 10.47 -16.46
C ASP A 52 1.71 11.85 -16.13
N THR A 53 2.58 12.78 -15.81
CA THR A 53 2.22 14.17 -15.43
C THR A 53 1.47 14.92 -16.51
N ASN A 54 1.53 14.48 -17.78
CA ASN A 54 0.78 15.05 -18.90
C ASN A 54 -0.52 14.30 -19.19
N THR A 55 -0.94 13.37 -18.33
CA THR A 55 -2.16 12.61 -18.52
C THR A 55 -3.40 13.51 -18.50
N GLU A 56 -4.28 13.31 -19.47
CA GLU A 56 -5.61 13.93 -19.49
C GLU A 56 -6.54 13.19 -18.51
N ILE A 57 -7.32 13.95 -17.75
CA ILE A 57 -8.34 13.38 -16.87
C ILE A 57 -9.67 13.42 -17.57
N VAL A 58 -10.28 12.25 -17.75
CA VAL A 58 -11.51 12.10 -18.54
C VAL A 58 -12.59 11.42 -17.69
N ALA A 59 -13.77 12.05 -17.62
CA ALA A 59 -14.96 11.40 -17.10
C ALA A 59 -15.99 11.18 -18.23
N THR A 60 -16.61 9.99 -18.25
CA THR A 60 -17.67 9.64 -19.20
C THR A 60 -19.01 9.44 -18.50
N PHE A 61 -20.09 9.70 -19.20
CA PHE A 61 -21.44 9.68 -18.65
C PHE A 61 -22.36 8.75 -19.44
N SER A 62 -23.33 8.17 -18.73
CA SER A 62 -24.38 7.32 -19.35
C SER A 62 -25.29 8.09 -20.34
N LEU A 63 -25.51 9.36 -20.05
CA LEU A 63 -26.34 10.31 -20.85
C LEU A 63 -25.62 11.66 -20.94
N THR A 64 -26.19 12.60 -21.66
CA THR A 64 -25.67 13.97 -21.77
C THR A 64 -25.73 14.68 -20.42
N ALA A 65 -24.57 15.22 -19.97
CA ALA A 65 -24.37 15.96 -18.73
C ALA A 65 -23.86 17.38 -19.04
N PRO A 66 -24.75 18.34 -19.35
CA PRO A 66 -24.36 19.67 -19.84
C PRO A 66 -23.71 20.53 -18.75
N ASP A 67 -23.88 20.18 -17.50
CA ASP A 67 -23.33 20.84 -16.29
C ASP A 67 -22.12 20.13 -15.71
N ALA A 68 -21.55 19.15 -16.45
CA ALA A 68 -20.42 18.37 -15.96
C ALA A 68 -19.19 19.25 -15.68
N ALA A 69 -18.58 19.01 -14.53
CA ALA A 69 -17.37 19.68 -14.07
C ALA A 69 -16.37 18.67 -13.48
N ILE A 70 -15.08 18.96 -13.60
CA ILE A 70 -13.99 18.23 -12.96
C ILE A 70 -13.21 19.19 -12.07
N ALA A 71 -12.88 18.75 -10.87
CA ALA A 71 -11.97 19.42 -9.96
C ALA A 71 -10.93 18.42 -9.42
N LEU A 72 -9.73 18.91 -9.15
CA LEU A 72 -8.63 18.15 -8.54
C LEU A 72 -8.32 18.72 -7.14
N ASP A 73 -7.92 17.82 -6.26
CA ASP A 73 -7.31 18.14 -4.98
C ASP A 73 -5.99 17.31 -4.84
N PRO A 74 -4.81 17.96 -4.77
CA PRO A 74 -4.53 19.40 -4.82
C PRO A 74 -5.03 20.08 -6.11
N ALA A 75 -5.45 21.34 -5.98
CA ALA A 75 -5.97 22.11 -7.12
C ALA A 75 -4.86 22.45 -8.12
N VAL A 76 -5.06 22.12 -9.38
CA VAL A 76 -4.15 22.39 -10.50
C VAL A 76 -4.81 23.31 -11.49
N PRO A 77 -4.10 24.37 -11.97
CA PRO A 77 -4.57 25.16 -13.09
C PRO A 77 -4.73 24.31 -14.36
N GLY A 78 -5.83 24.47 -15.08
CA GLY A 78 -6.06 23.67 -16.28
C GLY A 78 -7.32 24.05 -17.02
N THR A 79 -7.54 23.39 -18.15
CA THR A 79 -8.67 23.61 -19.03
C THR A 79 -9.65 22.44 -18.96
N VAL A 80 -10.91 22.75 -18.64
CA VAL A 80 -12.01 21.78 -18.69
C VAL A 80 -12.75 21.91 -20.03
N THR A 81 -12.92 20.81 -20.74
CA THR A 81 -13.60 20.77 -22.02
C THR A 81 -14.71 19.72 -21.99
N LEU A 82 -15.94 20.14 -22.25
CA LEU A 82 -17.08 19.24 -22.47
C LEU A 82 -17.14 18.81 -23.92
N ALA A 83 -17.31 17.53 -24.21
CA ALA A 83 -17.48 17.03 -25.55
C ALA A 83 -18.79 17.56 -26.21
N GLU A 84 -18.84 17.64 -27.54
CA GLU A 84 -19.99 18.16 -28.24
C GLU A 84 -21.30 17.38 -28.01
N ASP A 85 -21.19 16.08 -27.74
CA ASP A 85 -22.31 15.22 -27.39
C ASP A 85 -22.68 15.28 -25.89
N GLY A 86 -21.92 16.02 -25.11
CA GLY A 86 -22.10 16.18 -23.66
C GLY A 86 -21.92 14.90 -22.84
N ARG A 87 -21.30 13.85 -23.39
CA ARG A 87 -21.13 12.55 -22.73
C ARG A 87 -19.77 12.31 -22.16
N SER A 88 -18.86 13.25 -22.30
CA SER A 88 -17.57 13.23 -21.60
C SER A 88 -17.12 14.63 -21.29
N VAL A 89 -16.38 14.76 -20.21
CA VAL A 89 -15.66 15.97 -19.83
C VAL A 89 -14.19 15.61 -19.64
N THR A 90 -13.31 16.47 -20.15
CA THR A 90 -11.87 16.30 -20.10
C THR A 90 -11.24 17.49 -19.37
N PHE A 91 -10.34 17.21 -18.45
CA PHE A 91 -9.46 18.20 -17.83
C PHE A 91 -8.04 17.99 -18.33
N VAL A 92 -7.37 19.07 -18.72
CA VAL A 92 -5.96 19.10 -19.10
C VAL A 92 -5.25 20.15 -18.24
N ALA A 93 -4.22 19.73 -17.52
CA ALA A 93 -3.42 20.63 -16.69
C ALA A 93 -2.56 21.55 -17.55
N ASP A 94 -2.53 22.86 -17.27
CA ASP A 94 -1.82 23.88 -18.09
C ASP A 94 -0.28 23.74 -18.07
N GLY A 95 0.28 23.04 -17.13
CA GLY A 95 1.73 22.82 -17.01
C GLY A 95 2.10 21.37 -16.68
N GLY A 96 1.12 20.49 -16.82
CA GLY A 96 1.19 19.13 -16.28
C GLY A 96 0.79 19.07 -14.82
N LEU A 97 0.66 17.84 -14.33
CA LEU A 97 0.47 17.54 -12.91
C LEU A 97 1.84 17.57 -12.20
N GLU A 98 1.87 17.76 -10.91
CA GLU A 98 3.10 17.65 -10.13
C GLU A 98 3.51 16.17 -10.03
N THR A 99 4.82 15.90 -10.03
CA THR A 99 5.38 14.54 -9.86
C THR A 99 5.15 14.03 -8.44
N GLY A 100 5.03 12.71 -8.29
CA GLY A 100 4.91 12.04 -6.99
C GLY A 100 3.75 12.55 -6.13
N THR A 101 2.67 12.97 -6.75
CA THR A 101 1.57 13.66 -6.06
C THR A 101 0.29 12.83 -6.14
N ASP A 102 -0.35 12.65 -4.98
CA ASP A 102 -1.66 12.05 -4.89
C ASP A 102 -2.73 13.08 -5.24
N TYR A 103 -3.55 12.74 -6.23
CA TYR A 103 -4.67 13.56 -6.66
C TYR A 103 -6.00 12.88 -6.40
N VAL A 104 -6.95 13.64 -5.85
CA VAL A 104 -8.36 13.25 -5.82
C VAL A 104 -9.09 14.00 -6.93
N VAL A 105 -9.66 13.25 -7.86
CA VAL A 105 -10.53 13.78 -8.93
C VAL A 105 -11.95 13.77 -8.43
N THR A 106 -12.61 14.92 -8.46
CA THR A 106 -14.04 15.06 -8.18
C THR A 106 -14.76 15.46 -9.47
N VAL A 107 -15.76 14.67 -9.85
CA VAL A 107 -16.61 14.91 -11.01
C VAL A 107 -18.02 15.21 -10.52
N GLU A 108 -18.54 16.37 -10.87
CA GLU A 108 -19.92 16.75 -10.61
C GLU A 108 -20.71 16.72 -11.93
N ALA A 109 -21.87 16.08 -11.93
CA ALA A 109 -22.79 16.03 -13.06
C ALA A 109 -24.22 15.82 -12.58
N CYS A 110 -25.18 16.59 -13.08
CA CYS A 110 -26.59 16.47 -12.73
C CYS A 110 -26.88 16.55 -11.22
N GLY A 111 -26.02 17.23 -10.45
CA GLY A 111 -26.14 17.33 -8.99
C GLY A 111 -25.63 16.13 -8.22
N GLU A 112 -25.07 15.12 -8.89
CA GLU A 112 -24.39 13.98 -8.30
C GLU A 112 -22.88 14.18 -8.36
N THR A 113 -22.16 13.63 -7.38
CA THR A 113 -20.70 13.71 -7.27
C THR A 113 -20.10 12.32 -7.26
N SER A 114 -19.05 12.12 -8.05
CA SER A 114 -18.21 10.91 -8.05
C SER A 114 -16.75 11.29 -7.87
N SER A 115 -15.97 10.46 -7.22
CA SER A 115 -14.53 10.72 -7.03
C SER A 115 -13.70 9.47 -7.25
N THR A 116 -12.46 9.68 -7.71
CA THR A 116 -11.37 8.68 -7.77
C THR A 116 -10.09 9.33 -7.29
N ALA A 117 -9.13 8.50 -6.87
CA ALA A 117 -7.78 8.96 -6.51
C ALA A 117 -6.74 8.28 -7.40
N PHE A 118 -5.65 8.98 -7.69
CA PHE A 118 -4.50 8.42 -8.40
C PHE A 118 -3.21 9.14 -7.98
N THR A 119 -2.06 8.47 -8.19
CA THR A 119 -0.74 9.02 -7.91
C THR A 119 0.03 9.21 -9.23
N THR A 120 0.68 10.36 -9.39
CA THR A 120 1.57 10.61 -10.54
C THR A 120 2.93 9.94 -10.34
N VAL A 121 3.62 9.65 -11.46
CA VAL A 121 5.01 9.17 -11.45
C VAL A 121 5.91 10.11 -10.65
N GLY A 122 6.78 9.53 -9.81
CA GLY A 122 7.78 10.28 -9.04
C GLY A 122 8.96 10.76 -9.89
N GLU A 123 9.85 11.52 -9.27
CA GLU A 123 11.15 11.85 -9.89
C GLU A 123 12.10 10.66 -9.73
N ALA A 124 13.07 10.52 -10.64
CA ALA A 124 14.11 9.51 -10.51
C ALA A 124 14.95 9.78 -9.26
N LEU A 125 15.25 8.74 -8.51
CA LEU A 125 16.15 8.81 -7.36
C LEU A 125 17.57 9.18 -7.79
N ALA A 126 18.34 9.75 -6.87
CA ALA A 126 19.75 10.11 -7.12
C ALA A 126 20.62 8.87 -7.41
N VAL A 127 20.25 7.73 -6.84
CA VAL A 127 20.86 6.41 -7.08
C VAL A 127 19.77 5.48 -7.61
N ASP A 128 20.08 4.75 -8.68
CA ASP A 128 19.19 3.71 -9.18
C ASP A 128 19.26 2.49 -8.26
N LEU A 129 18.19 2.24 -7.54
CA LEU A 129 18.06 1.12 -6.59
C LEU A 129 17.57 -0.17 -7.27
N THR A 130 17.16 -0.10 -8.54
CA THR A 130 16.57 -1.25 -9.25
C THR A 130 17.54 -2.44 -9.29
N GLY A 131 17.08 -3.59 -8.82
CA GLY A 131 17.87 -4.81 -8.72
C GLY A 131 18.79 -4.87 -7.50
N HIS A 132 18.79 -3.87 -6.62
CA HIS A 132 19.50 -3.99 -5.33
C HIS A 132 18.76 -4.99 -4.46
N THR A 133 19.46 -6.02 -4.02
CA THR A 133 18.96 -7.02 -3.07
C THR A 133 19.59 -6.80 -1.71
N TYR A 134 18.77 -6.59 -0.72
CA TYR A 134 19.16 -6.39 0.67
C TYR A 134 18.89 -7.66 1.46
N ASP A 135 19.77 -7.97 2.39
CA ASP A 135 19.76 -9.17 3.19
C ASP A 135 19.55 -8.80 4.66
N ILE A 136 18.36 -9.04 5.20
CA ILE A 136 18.08 -8.80 6.62
C ILE A 136 18.80 -9.87 7.42
N GLU A 137 19.89 -9.47 8.05
CA GLU A 137 20.71 -10.33 8.91
C GLU A 137 20.00 -10.55 10.25
N LEU A 138 19.65 -11.80 10.54
CA LEU A 138 18.98 -12.20 11.79
C LEU A 138 19.91 -12.94 12.74
N ASP A 139 21.21 -13.03 12.42
CA ASP A 139 22.18 -13.88 13.08
C ASP A 139 22.92 -13.22 14.25
N ASP A 140 22.89 -11.90 14.37
CA ASP A 140 23.48 -11.20 15.52
C ASP A 140 22.42 -10.76 16.53
N PRO A 141 22.19 -11.53 17.61
CA PRO A 141 21.21 -11.19 18.62
C PRO A 141 21.55 -9.90 19.41
N SER A 142 22.76 -9.37 19.26
CA SER A 142 23.16 -8.13 19.95
C SER A 142 22.61 -6.88 19.27
N ASP A 143 22.31 -6.99 17.97
CA ASP A 143 21.81 -5.90 17.13
C ASP A 143 20.29 -5.96 16.93
N LEU A 144 19.64 -7.07 17.35
CA LEU A 144 18.22 -7.28 17.18
C LEU A 144 17.46 -7.18 18.52
N VAL A 145 16.39 -6.40 18.54
CA VAL A 145 15.46 -6.35 19.67
C VAL A 145 14.21 -7.13 19.31
N TRP A 146 14.06 -8.31 19.88
CA TRP A 146 12.87 -9.13 19.76
C TRP A 146 11.85 -8.79 20.83
N VAL A 147 10.56 -8.96 20.55
CA VAL A 147 9.46 -8.76 21.52
C VAL A 147 9.65 -9.64 22.75
N ALA A 148 10.18 -10.86 22.56
CA ALA A 148 10.60 -11.74 23.65
C ALA A 148 12.10 -12.02 23.54
N PRO A 149 12.96 -11.19 24.11
CA PRO A 149 14.41 -11.30 23.94
C PRO A 149 14.96 -12.69 24.22
N THR A 150 14.50 -13.35 25.30
CA THR A 150 15.01 -14.68 25.67
C THR A 150 14.58 -15.78 24.71
N PHE A 151 13.36 -15.70 24.15
CA PHE A 151 12.88 -16.65 23.14
C PHE A 151 13.52 -16.33 21.78
N GLY A 152 13.63 -15.05 21.43
CA GLY A 152 14.34 -14.58 20.24
C GLY A 152 15.79 -15.08 20.20
N GLU A 153 16.54 -14.97 21.32
CA GLU A 153 17.91 -15.50 21.43
C GLU A 153 17.98 -17.01 21.13
N LEU A 154 16.97 -17.79 21.52
CA LEU A 154 16.91 -19.22 21.20
C LEU A 154 16.60 -19.50 19.72
N LEU A 155 15.80 -18.64 19.09
CA LEU A 155 15.48 -18.75 17.66
C LEU A 155 16.68 -18.35 16.80
N VAL A 156 17.45 -17.35 17.19
CA VAL A 156 18.61 -16.87 16.43
C VAL A 156 19.60 -18.01 16.13
N ASP A 157 19.90 -18.88 17.10
CA ASP A 157 20.76 -20.06 16.86
C ASP A 157 20.21 -20.99 15.75
N ARG A 158 18.90 -20.97 15.51
CA ARG A 158 18.22 -21.76 14.47
C ARG A 158 18.04 -20.99 13.18
N LEU A 159 17.95 -19.68 13.27
CA LEU A 159 17.82 -18.77 12.13
C LEU A 159 19.17 -18.31 11.59
N ALA A 160 20.28 -18.68 12.24
CA ALA A 160 21.64 -18.21 11.90
C ALA A 160 22.10 -18.50 10.44
N THR A 161 21.38 -19.36 9.74
CA THR A 161 21.60 -19.63 8.30
C THR A 161 20.43 -19.17 7.42
N THR A 162 19.42 -18.55 8.02
CA THR A 162 18.23 -18.08 7.33
C THR A 162 18.21 -16.57 7.38
N SER A 163 18.02 -15.94 6.25
CA SER A 163 17.84 -14.50 6.13
C SER A 163 16.56 -14.18 5.40
N VAL A 164 16.14 -12.94 5.43
CA VAL A 164 15.05 -12.43 4.61
C VAL A 164 15.65 -11.48 3.58
N LEU A 165 15.55 -11.86 2.32
CA LEU A 165 15.97 -11.02 1.21
C LEU A 165 14.82 -10.13 0.77
N PHE A 166 15.12 -8.88 0.44
CA PHE A 166 14.22 -8.05 -0.35
C PHE A 166 14.97 -7.35 -1.47
N MET A 167 14.41 -7.39 -2.65
CA MET A 167 14.97 -6.78 -3.86
C MET A 167 14.07 -5.65 -4.32
N VAL A 168 14.65 -4.53 -4.69
CA VAL A 168 13.93 -3.42 -5.30
C VAL A 168 13.67 -3.74 -6.76
N GLU A 169 12.41 -3.90 -7.14
CA GLU A 169 12.01 -4.06 -8.55
C GLU A 169 11.95 -2.71 -9.27
N ALA A 170 11.40 -1.71 -8.60
CA ALA A 170 11.33 -0.34 -9.10
C ALA A 170 11.28 0.63 -7.92
N ALA A 171 11.86 1.81 -8.08
CA ALA A 171 11.73 2.90 -7.12
C ALA A 171 11.88 4.26 -7.79
N ASP A 172 11.06 5.19 -7.36
CA ASP A 172 11.16 6.61 -7.64
C ASP A 172 10.88 7.42 -6.36
N THR A 173 10.75 8.73 -6.41
CA THR A 173 10.49 9.54 -5.21
C THR A 173 9.07 9.44 -4.66
N ALA A 174 8.18 8.72 -5.33
CA ALA A 174 6.79 8.55 -4.92
C ALA A 174 6.50 7.13 -4.44
N ARG A 175 7.17 6.13 -5.01
CA ARG A 175 6.83 4.72 -4.87
C ARG A 175 8.07 3.83 -4.80
N ILE A 176 7.95 2.74 -4.07
CA ILE A 176 8.89 1.64 -4.06
C ILE A 176 8.15 0.31 -4.22
N ASP A 177 8.65 -0.55 -5.12
CA ASP A 177 8.16 -1.90 -5.34
C ASP A 177 9.25 -2.88 -4.92
N LEU A 178 8.89 -3.79 -4.02
CA LEU A 178 9.80 -4.78 -3.47
C LEU A 178 9.27 -6.19 -3.67
N VAL A 179 10.20 -7.09 -3.95
CA VAL A 179 9.95 -8.53 -3.83
C VAL A 179 10.81 -9.10 -2.72
N GLY A 180 10.26 -10.07 -2.00
CA GLY A 180 10.94 -10.77 -0.92
C GLY A 180 11.16 -12.24 -1.23
N ALA A 181 12.11 -12.83 -0.53
CA ALA A 181 12.33 -14.28 -0.52
C ALA A 181 13.01 -14.69 0.79
N ALA A 182 12.86 -15.95 1.17
CA ALA A 182 13.75 -16.55 2.15
C ALA A 182 15.17 -16.61 1.54
N GLY A 183 16.15 -16.21 2.31
CA GLY A 183 17.56 -16.33 1.96
C GLY A 183 18.23 -17.47 2.74
N TYR A 184 19.37 -17.90 2.26
CA TYR A 184 20.26 -18.78 2.98
C TYR A 184 21.70 -18.41 2.71
N GLU A 185 22.57 -18.66 3.69
CA GLU A 185 23.99 -18.48 3.56
C GLU A 185 24.68 -19.83 3.35
N PHE A 186 25.49 -19.92 2.29
CA PHE A 186 26.31 -21.10 2.02
C PHE A 186 27.71 -20.68 1.60
N ARG A 187 28.71 -20.99 2.42
CA ARG A 187 30.14 -20.68 2.18
C ARG A 187 30.41 -19.18 2.00
N ASP A 188 29.84 -18.37 2.84
CA ASP A 188 29.92 -16.92 2.81
C ASP A 188 29.24 -16.28 1.55
N GLU A 189 28.37 -17.03 0.85
CA GLU A 189 27.57 -16.54 -0.26
C GLU A 189 26.08 -16.59 0.13
N THR A 190 25.41 -15.43 0.07
CA THR A 190 23.96 -15.32 0.25
C THR A 190 23.25 -15.64 -1.05
N ALA A 191 22.16 -16.38 -0.99
CA ALA A 191 21.31 -16.69 -2.13
C ALA A 191 19.86 -16.88 -1.71
N GLN A 192 18.93 -16.77 -2.66
CA GLN A 192 17.53 -17.16 -2.44
C GLN A 192 17.45 -18.64 -2.10
N TYR A 193 16.65 -18.96 -1.05
CA TYR A 193 16.41 -20.35 -0.66
C TYR A 193 15.53 -21.06 -1.72
N PRO A 194 16.00 -22.18 -2.28
CA PRO A 194 15.33 -22.76 -3.44
C PRO A 194 14.02 -23.48 -3.13
N CYS A 195 13.69 -23.70 -1.86
CA CYS A 195 12.51 -24.46 -1.46
C CYS A 195 11.35 -23.59 -0.96
N THR A 196 11.42 -22.29 -1.16
CA THR A 196 10.32 -21.36 -0.90
C THR A 196 10.05 -20.48 -2.11
N TYR A 197 8.81 -20.04 -2.26
CA TYR A 197 8.44 -19.06 -3.28
C TYR A 197 8.98 -17.69 -2.92
N ALA A 198 9.25 -16.88 -3.93
CA ALA A 198 9.35 -15.44 -3.75
C ALA A 198 7.95 -14.86 -3.49
N PHE A 199 7.87 -13.68 -2.91
CA PHE A 199 6.62 -13.02 -2.60
C PHE A 199 6.71 -11.53 -2.92
N ASP A 200 5.61 -10.99 -3.50
CA ASP A 200 5.53 -9.58 -3.87
C ASP A 200 4.95 -8.78 -2.71
N PHE A 201 5.66 -7.75 -2.26
CA PHE A 201 5.06 -6.79 -1.35
C PHE A 201 4.05 -5.92 -2.09
N PRO A 202 2.95 -5.50 -1.42
CA PRO A 202 2.13 -4.44 -1.97
C PRO A 202 2.98 -3.20 -2.25
N ALA A 203 2.78 -2.58 -3.40
CA ALA A 203 3.45 -1.32 -3.73
C ALA A 203 3.28 -0.29 -2.62
N ALA A 204 4.35 0.35 -2.21
CA ALA A 204 4.35 1.27 -1.08
C ALA A 204 4.73 2.70 -1.49
N SER A 205 4.24 3.67 -0.72
CA SER A 205 4.66 5.06 -0.85
C SER A 205 6.14 5.21 -0.49
N PHE A 206 6.87 6.01 -1.28
CA PHE A 206 8.26 6.38 -1.01
C PHE A 206 8.45 7.90 -0.96
N THR A 207 7.36 8.64 -0.73
CA THR A 207 7.38 10.11 -0.63
C THR A 207 8.22 10.61 0.54
N ASP A 208 8.39 9.79 1.56
CA ASP A 208 9.24 10.07 2.73
C ASP A 208 10.66 9.50 2.56
N HIS A 209 11.07 9.19 1.29
CA HIS A 209 12.40 8.62 1.06
C HIS A 209 13.50 9.40 1.81
N PRO A 210 14.51 8.72 2.37
CA PRO A 210 14.87 7.31 2.17
C PRO A 210 14.12 6.28 3.03
N ASP A 211 13.11 6.71 3.81
CA ASP A 211 12.33 5.83 4.67
C ASP A 211 11.22 5.15 3.87
N PHE A 212 11.00 3.85 4.11
CA PHE A 212 9.91 3.10 3.51
C PHE A 212 9.26 2.12 4.49
N GLU A 213 8.01 1.78 4.22
CA GLU A 213 7.27 0.73 4.90
C GLU A 213 6.45 -0.05 3.87
N VAL A 214 6.64 -1.38 3.82
CA VAL A 214 5.94 -2.29 2.90
C VAL A 214 5.19 -3.37 3.65
N GLY A 215 4.16 -3.89 3.03
CA GLY A 215 3.25 -4.86 3.64
C GLY A 215 1.95 -4.19 4.13
N PRO A 216 1.11 -4.87 4.95
CA PRO A 216 1.31 -6.27 5.36
C PRO A 216 1.00 -7.28 4.24
N LEU A 217 1.66 -8.43 4.26
CA LEU A 217 1.35 -9.55 3.39
C LEU A 217 1.46 -10.88 4.14
N ASP A 218 0.78 -11.91 3.62
CA ASP A 218 0.92 -13.28 4.12
C ASP A 218 1.86 -14.04 3.20
N THR A 219 2.83 -14.77 3.76
CA THR A 219 3.82 -15.53 3.00
C THR A 219 4.24 -16.81 3.73
N GLU A 220 4.93 -17.69 3.02
CA GLU A 220 5.60 -18.86 3.58
C GLU A 220 7.11 -18.64 3.56
N LEU A 221 7.75 -18.88 4.69
CA LEU A 221 9.20 -18.91 4.83
C LEU A 221 9.66 -20.31 5.24
N SER A 222 10.96 -20.51 5.32
CA SER A 222 11.53 -21.76 5.80
C SER A 222 12.71 -21.52 6.74
N ALA A 223 12.78 -22.29 7.83
CA ALA A 223 13.92 -22.32 8.72
C ALA A 223 14.41 -23.77 8.83
N ASP A 224 15.69 -24.01 8.54
CA ASP A 224 16.29 -25.35 8.52
C ASP A 224 15.50 -26.38 7.68
N GLY A 225 14.84 -25.92 6.59
CA GLY A 225 14.02 -26.76 5.74
C GLY A 225 12.62 -27.08 6.28
N ILE A 226 12.22 -26.44 7.38
CA ILE A 226 10.87 -26.54 7.93
C ILE A 226 10.07 -25.33 7.42
N PRO A 227 9.07 -25.51 6.55
CA PRO A 227 8.23 -24.41 6.10
C PRO A 227 7.32 -23.95 7.22
N PHE A 228 7.03 -22.64 7.26
CA PHE A 228 6.08 -22.04 8.17
C PHE A 228 5.43 -20.81 7.56
N ASP A 229 4.17 -20.58 7.91
CA ASP A 229 3.44 -19.39 7.50
C ASP A 229 3.83 -18.19 8.36
N LEU A 230 4.00 -17.05 7.70
CA LEU A 230 4.17 -15.74 8.31
C LEU A 230 3.06 -14.83 7.81
N TYR A 231 2.16 -14.46 8.70
CA TYR A 231 1.02 -13.61 8.39
C TYR A 231 1.32 -12.16 8.71
N ALA A 232 0.72 -11.28 7.91
CA ALA A 232 0.84 -9.82 8.05
C ALA A 232 2.31 -9.35 8.15
N LEU A 233 3.21 -9.96 7.36
CA LEU A 233 4.60 -9.54 7.26
C LEU A 233 4.68 -8.09 6.81
N GLY A 234 5.30 -7.25 7.63
CA GLY A 234 5.66 -5.87 7.31
C GLY A 234 7.15 -5.65 7.45
N VAL A 235 7.71 -4.82 6.60
CA VAL A 235 9.11 -4.38 6.66
C VAL A 235 9.15 -2.87 6.56
N ALA A 236 9.78 -2.22 7.53
CA ALA A 236 10.10 -0.80 7.47
C ALA A 236 11.61 -0.62 7.59
N ALA A 237 12.19 0.34 6.90
CA ALA A 237 13.62 0.61 6.96
C ALA A 237 13.96 1.99 6.39
N THR A 238 15.20 2.44 6.64
CA THR A 238 15.79 3.63 6.04
C THR A 238 16.93 3.22 5.12
N LEU A 239 16.85 3.56 3.82
CA LEU A 239 17.92 3.29 2.86
C LEU A 239 19.05 4.31 2.99
N ALA A 240 20.29 3.85 2.90
CA ALA A 240 21.44 4.73 2.78
C ALA A 240 21.39 5.55 1.49
N GLU A 241 21.87 6.80 1.50
CA GLU A 241 21.87 7.69 0.33
C GLU A 241 22.56 7.10 -0.90
N ASP A 242 23.51 6.20 -0.71
CA ASP A 242 24.25 5.51 -1.81
C ASP A 242 23.68 4.12 -2.13
N GLY A 243 22.59 3.72 -1.48
CA GLY A 243 21.96 2.41 -1.69
C GLY A 243 22.74 1.21 -1.14
N SER A 244 23.78 1.43 -0.35
CA SER A 244 24.69 0.37 0.12
C SER A 244 24.10 -0.51 1.22
N GLU A 245 23.16 0.00 1.99
CA GLU A 245 22.50 -0.75 3.07
C GLU A 245 21.11 -0.15 3.38
N ALA A 246 20.26 -0.94 4.02
CA ALA A 246 19.11 -0.45 4.77
C ALA A 246 19.40 -0.56 6.27
N THR A 247 19.08 0.48 7.02
CA THR A 247 19.24 0.59 8.47
C THR A 247 17.89 0.74 9.16
N ASP A 248 17.90 0.68 10.49
CA ASP A 248 16.68 0.80 11.30
C ASP A 248 15.57 -0.17 10.83
N VAL A 249 15.99 -1.36 10.36
CA VAL A 249 15.06 -2.36 9.84
C VAL A 249 14.16 -2.84 10.96
N VAL A 250 12.86 -2.69 10.73
CA VAL A 250 11.81 -3.24 11.59
C VAL A 250 11.06 -4.31 10.78
N LEU A 251 11.01 -5.52 11.32
CA LEU A 251 10.25 -6.62 10.72
C LEU A 251 9.13 -6.99 11.69
N THR A 252 7.91 -7.02 11.19
CA THR A 252 6.71 -7.35 11.97
C THR A 252 5.92 -8.48 11.32
N GLY A 253 5.17 -9.24 12.13
CA GLY A 253 4.30 -10.28 11.61
C GLY A 253 3.74 -11.21 12.68
N LEU A 254 3.02 -12.24 12.24
CA LEU A 254 2.55 -13.34 13.07
C LEU A 254 3.13 -14.65 12.54
N LEU A 255 4.03 -15.25 13.31
CA LEU A 255 4.67 -16.53 13.00
C LEU A 255 3.76 -17.69 13.40
N ASP A 256 3.34 -18.52 12.43
CA ASP A 256 2.66 -19.78 12.75
C ASP A 256 3.65 -20.81 13.29
N THR A 257 3.51 -21.13 14.58
CA THR A 257 4.43 -22.04 15.26
C THR A 257 4.06 -23.51 15.09
N ARG A 258 2.88 -23.83 14.55
CA ARG A 258 2.37 -25.18 14.43
C ARG A 258 3.21 -26.07 13.51
N PRO A 259 3.61 -25.62 12.30
CA PRO A 259 4.52 -26.38 11.45
C PRO A 259 5.90 -26.57 12.12
N LEU A 260 6.42 -25.51 12.75
CA LEU A 260 7.69 -25.58 13.48
C LEU A 260 7.61 -26.57 14.65
N SER A 261 6.48 -26.59 15.38
CA SER A 261 6.27 -27.53 16.48
C SER A 261 6.32 -28.99 16.02
N VAL A 262 5.77 -29.28 14.84
CA VAL A 262 5.82 -30.61 14.22
C VAL A 262 7.24 -30.95 13.75
N GLY A 263 7.89 -30.04 13.05
CA GLY A 263 9.24 -30.26 12.49
C GLY A 263 10.33 -30.39 13.55
N LEU A 264 10.20 -29.66 14.65
CA LEU A 264 11.14 -29.69 15.76
C LEU A 264 10.80 -30.75 16.83
N GLU A 265 9.66 -31.45 16.70
CA GLU A 265 9.10 -32.34 17.73
C GLU A 265 9.00 -31.67 19.11
N LEU A 266 8.65 -30.37 19.12
CA LEU A 266 8.62 -29.51 20.30
C LEU A 266 7.37 -28.63 20.26
N ASP A 267 6.68 -28.47 21.38
CA ASP A 267 5.62 -27.48 21.51
C ASP A 267 6.24 -26.07 21.63
N VAL A 268 6.30 -25.36 20.49
CA VAL A 268 6.92 -24.02 20.41
C VAL A 268 6.13 -23.00 21.24
N CYS A 269 4.79 -23.08 21.27
CA CYS A 269 3.98 -22.18 22.10
C CYS A 269 4.24 -22.43 23.60
N ALA A 270 4.24 -23.68 24.05
CA ALA A 270 4.54 -23.98 25.45
C ALA A 270 5.97 -23.56 25.85
N LEU A 271 6.90 -23.65 24.90
CA LEU A 271 8.27 -23.16 25.13
C LEU A 271 8.25 -21.63 25.26
N ALA A 272 7.65 -20.89 24.34
CA ALA A 272 7.55 -19.43 24.37
C ALA A 272 6.89 -18.94 25.67
N GLU A 273 5.79 -19.59 26.10
CA GLU A 273 5.12 -19.29 27.35
C GLU A 273 6.06 -19.43 28.57
N SER A 274 6.98 -20.39 28.54
CA SER A 274 7.97 -20.57 29.60
C SER A 274 8.96 -19.41 29.74
N PHE A 275 9.10 -18.60 28.69
CA PHE A 275 9.92 -17.39 28.64
C PHE A 275 9.09 -16.11 28.81
N GLY A 276 7.77 -16.23 28.91
CA GLY A 276 6.86 -15.10 29.15
C GLY A 276 6.12 -14.59 27.92
N ASP A 277 6.31 -15.22 26.76
CA ASP A 277 5.54 -14.96 25.56
C ASP A 277 4.28 -15.79 25.50
N LEU A 278 3.23 -15.22 24.92
CA LEU A 278 1.95 -15.90 24.76
C LEU A 278 1.66 -16.09 23.28
N CYS A 279 1.35 -17.33 22.90
CA CYS A 279 0.76 -17.57 21.61
C CYS A 279 -0.63 -16.91 21.52
N VAL A 280 -0.88 -16.29 20.39
CA VAL A 280 -2.13 -15.65 20.04
C VAL A 280 -2.89 -16.49 19.00
N ALA A 281 -4.13 -16.11 18.69
CA ALA A 281 -4.87 -16.73 17.61
C ALA A 281 -4.24 -16.36 16.25
N CYS A 282 -4.04 -17.36 15.41
CA CYS A 282 -3.70 -17.18 14.00
C CYS A 282 -4.92 -16.66 13.22
N PRO A 283 -4.80 -16.25 11.96
CA PRO A 283 -5.93 -15.81 11.13
C PRO A 283 -7.07 -16.82 10.98
N ASP A 284 -6.80 -18.12 11.15
CA ASP A 284 -7.79 -19.19 11.18
C ASP A 284 -8.61 -19.26 12.49
N GLY A 285 -8.23 -18.47 13.51
CA GLY A 285 -8.86 -18.41 14.83
C GLY A 285 -8.32 -19.39 15.85
N GLU A 286 -7.44 -20.32 15.46
CA GLU A 286 -6.79 -21.27 16.37
C GLU A 286 -5.55 -20.63 17.01
N VAL A 287 -5.32 -20.94 18.30
CA VAL A 287 -4.12 -20.45 19.00
C VAL A 287 -2.90 -21.24 18.54
N GLY A 288 -1.87 -20.54 18.13
CA GLY A 288 -0.66 -21.14 17.56
C GLY A 288 0.28 -20.15 16.92
N CYS A 289 -0.05 -18.85 16.95
CA CYS A 289 0.81 -17.82 16.40
C CYS A 289 1.56 -17.04 17.48
N LEU A 290 2.82 -16.70 17.19
CA LEU A 290 3.62 -15.76 17.96
C LEU A 290 3.72 -14.43 17.22
N THR A 291 3.60 -13.34 17.95
CA THR A 291 3.92 -12.03 17.39
C THR A 291 5.44 -11.98 17.15
N LEU A 292 5.81 -11.66 15.91
CA LEU A 292 7.18 -11.38 15.50
C LEU A 292 7.35 -9.87 15.41
N GLU A 293 8.34 -9.35 16.10
CA GLU A 293 8.74 -7.95 15.99
C GLU A 293 10.25 -7.89 16.25
N VAL A 294 10.99 -7.47 15.23
CA VAL A 294 12.44 -7.30 15.24
C VAL A 294 12.73 -5.85 14.99
N HIS A 295 13.56 -5.21 15.81
CA HIS A 295 13.96 -3.82 15.67
C HIS A 295 15.48 -3.71 15.52
N ASP A 296 15.91 -2.51 15.10
CA ASP A 296 17.32 -2.13 14.98
C ASP A 296 18.13 -3.05 14.02
N GLY A 297 17.40 -3.74 13.12
CA GLY A 297 18.03 -4.60 12.13
C GLY A 297 18.81 -3.81 11.08
N ARG A 298 19.71 -4.53 10.39
CA ARG A 298 20.46 -4.02 9.24
C ARG A 298 20.28 -4.97 8.08
N ALA A 299 20.30 -4.41 6.88
CA ALA A 299 20.21 -5.18 5.66
C ALA A 299 21.21 -4.60 4.64
N PRO A 300 22.45 -5.13 4.59
CA PRO A 300 23.42 -4.71 3.60
C PRO A 300 22.98 -5.13 2.19
N TRP A 301 23.31 -4.30 1.20
CA TRP A 301 23.17 -4.69 -0.20
C TRP A 301 24.14 -5.82 -0.53
N ARG A 302 23.63 -6.88 -1.16
CA ARG A 302 24.41 -8.02 -1.61
C ARG A 302 24.60 -7.94 -3.13
N GLU A 303 25.75 -7.44 -3.56
CA GLU A 303 26.06 -7.31 -4.97
C GLU A 303 26.01 -8.69 -5.68
N GLY A 304 25.23 -8.77 -6.76
CA GLY A 304 25.08 -10.00 -7.56
C GLY A 304 24.08 -11.01 -7.04
N VAL A 305 23.48 -10.76 -5.87
CA VAL A 305 22.31 -11.53 -5.39
C VAL A 305 21.06 -10.98 -6.06
N THR A 306 20.20 -11.86 -6.54
CA THR A 306 18.90 -11.52 -7.14
C THR A 306 17.82 -12.42 -6.58
N VAL A 307 16.60 -11.89 -6.46
CA VAL A 307 15.41 -12.68 -6.16
C VAL A 307 14.76 -13.07 -7.49
N ASP A 308 14.61 -14.37 -7.71
CA ASP A 308 13.89 -14.92 -8.87
C ASP A 308 12.41 -15.05 -8.52
N VAL A 309 11.60 -14.10 -9.00
CA VAL A 309 10.15 -14.02 -8.74
C VAL A 309 9.36 -15.17 -9.37
N ASP A 310 9.89 -15.73 -10.46
CA ASP A 310 9.28 -16.85 -11.20
C ASP A 310 9.75 -18.22 -10.67
N HIS A 311 10.57 -18.24 -9.62
CA HIS A 311 11.10 -19.47 -9.06
C HIS A 311 9.96 -20.38 -8.55
N ASP A 312 9.95 -21.63 -9.06
CA ASP A 312 9.02 -22.66 -8.62
C ASP A 312 9.76 -23.75 -7.83
N PRO A 313 9.63 -23.76 -6.49
CA PRO A 313 10.28 -24.74 -5.62
C PRO A 313 9.96 -26.20 -5.99
N SER A 314 8.78 -26.48 -6.56
CA SER A 314 8.39 -27.84 -6.97
C SER A 314 9.25 -28.41 -8.10
N THR A 315 9.99 -27.57 -8.81
CA THR A 315 10.89 -27.97 -9.89
C THR A 315 12.33 -28.21 -9.43
N ASP A 316 12.66 -27.77 -8.21
CA ASP A 316 13.99 -27.97 -7.66
C ASP A 316 14.13 -29.34 -7.00
N ARG A 317 15.15 -30.07 -7.46
CA ARG A 317 15.43 -31.45 -6.99
C ARG A 317 15.93 -31.55 -5.56
N TYR A 318 16.23 -30.42 -4.92
CA TYR A 318 16.72 -30.37 -3.54
C TYR A 318 15.61 -30.07 -2.52
N CYS A 319 14.38 -29.85 -3.00
CA CYS A 319 13.23 -29.48 -2.18
C CYS A 319 12.23 -30.64 -1.91
N ASP A 320 12.66 -31.88 -2.08
CA ASP A 320 11.89 -33.11 -1.84
C ASP A 320 11.99 -33.59 -0.38
#